data_9c9715461154fc9129c08bec46563c7e
#
_entry.id   9c9715461154fc9129c08bec46563c7e
#
_cell.length_a   1.000
_cell.length_b   1.000
_cell.length_c   1.000
_cell.angle_alpha   90.00
_cell.angle_beta   90.00
_cell.angle_gamma   90.00
#
_symmetry.space_group_name_H-M   'P 1'
#
loop_
_entity.id
_entity.type
_entity.pdbx_description
1 polymer ?
#
loop_
_entity_poly.entity_id
_entity_poly.type
_entity_poly.pdbx_seq_one_letter_code
_entity_poly.pdbx_strand_id
1 'polypeptide(L)'
;MNPNFFIVGGSKCGTTNISYYLNLHPKIFFSKLNEPYYFCQWDIPINFKRDSMITDMKKYLNLFKNVTTETIVGEASSPYLSCSHAATEIKKSFPNSKILISIRNPIERAHSAYFSYQFMHPTKQNFMEMIKDHQKLINDDIFYLDSILESGFYTNNIKKFQDTFGEKNVKIIIFEDYIKNIEYDIKSILNFLGLDEHMHFDEQSKGSHRIPKNFISKILLNNKNFRKLSTFLIPTIMRQKFGDKYLLKQVKKPEMLESERSYLRELYKNEVIQLEKFLGKKLPWNDFH
;
A
#
# COMPACT_ATOMS: atom_id res chain seq x y z
N MET A 1 -17.88 12.32 -10.47
CA MET A 1 -18.41 11.31 -9.54
C MET A 1 -17.48 11.22 -8.34
N ASN A 2 -17.99 10.92 -7.15
CA ASN A 2 -17.16 10.82 -5.94
C ASN A 2 -16.58 9.41 -5.79
N PRO A 3 -15.42 9.23 -5.14
CA PRO A 3 -14.91 7.91 -4.83
C PRO A 3 -15.88 7.15 -3.90
N ASN A 4 -16.06 5.86 -4.17
CA ASN A 4 -16.91 4.96 -3.42
C ASN A 4 -16.24 3.62 -3.07
N PHE A 5 -14.94 3.49 -3.40
CA PHE A 5 -14.12 2.34 -3.07
C PHE A 5 -12.70 2.76 -2.68
N PHE A 6 -12.22 2.26 -1.55
CA PHE A 6 -10.90 2.61 -1.01
C PHE A 6 -10.06 1.38 -0.72
N ILE A 7 -8.87 1.32 -1.31
CA ILE A 7 -7.82 0.38 -0.91
C ILE A 7 -6.96 1.08 0.15
N VAL A 8 -7.26 0.83 1.41
CA VAL A 8 -6.70 1.61 2.52
C VAL A 8 -5.36 1.08 3.05
N GLY A 9 -4.93 -0.08 2.62
CA GLY A 9 -3.64 -0.62 3.07
C GLY A 9 -3.59 -2.15 3.00
N GLY A 10 -2.60 -2.84 3.65
CA GLY A 10 -1.41 -2.20 4.27
C GLY A 10 -0.32 -1.86 3.27
N SER A 11 0.50 -0.96 3.70
CA SER A 11 1.73 -0.65 2.97
C SER A 11 2.59 -1.90 2.78
N LYS A 12 3.09 -2.11 1.55
CA LYS A 12 3.90 -3.29 1.15
C LYS A 12 3.13 -4.62 1.10
N CYS A 13 1.80 -4.57 1.06
CA CYS A 13 0.90 -5.72 0.97
C CYS A 13 0.26 -5.89 -0.42
N GLY A 14 0.89 -5.38 -1.49
CA GLY A 14 0.45 -5.61 -2.87
C GLY A 14 -0.67 -4.72 -3.38
N THR A 15 -1.05 -3.66 -2.67
CA THR A 15 -2.14 -2.73 -3.05
C THR A 15 -2.02 -2.16 -4.46
N THR A 16 -0.81 -1.83 -4.91
CA THR A 16 -0.56 -1.35 -6.28
C THR A 16 -0.87 -2.41 -7.34
N ASN A 17 -0.59 -3.67 -7.06
CA ASN A 17 -0.89 -4.77 -7.97
C ASN A 17 -2.41 -5.03 -8.02
N ILE A 18 -3.07 -5.02 -6.87
CA ILE A 18 -4.53 -5.16 -6.78
C ILE A 18 -5.22 -4.03 -7.54
N SER A 19 -4.85 -2.76 -7.29
CA SER A 19 -5.45 -1.62 -8.01
C SER A 19 -5.19 -1.66 -9.52
N TYR A 20 -4.02 -2.15 -9.95
CA TYR A 20 -3.71 -2.35 -11.36
C TYR A 20 -4.68 -3.33 -12.01
N TYR A 21 -4.88 -4.53 -11.44
CA TYR A 21 -5.80 -5.51 -12.01
C TYR A 21 -7.25 -5.02 -12.00
N LEU A 22 -7.70 -4.43 -10.90
CA LEU A 22 -9.05 -3.89 -10.81
C LEU A 22 -9.30 -2.78 -11.84
N ASN A 23 -8.31 -1.94 -12.13
CA ASN A 23 -8.41 -0.87 -13.13
C ASN A 23 -8.47 -1.38 -14.60
N LEU A 24 -8.30 -2.68 -14.84
CA LEU A 24 -8.53 -3.28 -16.15
C LEU A 24 -10.03 -3.54 -16.40
N HIS A 25 -10.85 -3.52 -15.34
CA HIS A 25 -12.29 -3.75 -15.48
C HIS A 25 -13.00 -2.48 -15.98
N PRO A 26 -13.87 -2.56 -17.02
CA PRO A 26 -14.46 -1.39 -17.68
C PRO A 26 -15.38 -0.55 -16.78
N LYS A 27 -15.87 -1.11 -15.68
CA LYS A 27 -16.73 -0.41 -14.72
C LYS A 27 -15.97 0.15 -13.52
N ILE A 28 -14.63 0.06 -13.51
CA ILE A 28 -13.80 0.55 -12.42
C ILE A 28 -12.88 1.66 -12.91
N PHE A 29 -12.87 2.77 -12.20
CA PHE A 29 -11.95 3.88 -12.39
C PHE A 29 -11.05 4.03 -11.18
N PHE A 30 -9.74 4.11 -11.36
CA PHE A 30 -8.80 4.60 -10.35
C PHE A 30 -8.18 5.91 -10.77
N SER A 31 -7.94 6.79 -9.79
CA SER A 31 -7.23 8.04 -10.05
C SER A 31 -5.83 7.78 -10.62
N LYS A 32 -5.39 8.65 -11.56
CA LYS A 32 -4.04 8.58 -12.13
C LYS A 32 -2.94 8.88 -11.12
N LEU A 33 -3.26 9.67 -10.10
CA LEU A 33 -2.36 9.91 -8.99
C LEU A 33 -2.43 8.73 -8.03
N ASN A 34 -1.34 8.01 -7.93
CA ASN A 34 -1.19 6.93 -6.96
C ASN A 34 -0.90 7.52 -5.58
N GLU A 35 -1.61 7.05 -4.57
CA GLU A 35 -1.46 7.46 -3.18
C GLU A 35 -1.54 9.00 -2.99
N PRO A 36 -2.74 9.63 -3.15
CA PRO A 36 -2.91 11.06 -2.90
C PRO A 36 -2.80 11.45 -1.42
N TYR A 37 -2.84 10.51 -0.48
CA TYR A 37 -2.71 10.71 0.98
C TYR A 37 -3.68 11.72 1.59
N TYR A 38 -4.78 12.04 0.96
CA TYR A 38 -5.68 13.09 1.41
C TYR A 38 -6.17 12.85 2.85
N PHE A 39 -6.56 11.62 3.18
CA PHE A 39 -7.09 11.27 4.51
C PHE A 39 -6.02 10.95 5.56
N CYS A 40 -4.73 11.10 5.25
CA CYS A 40 -3.63 11.05 6.21
C CYS A 40 -3.03 12.42 6.53
N GLN A 41 -3.58 13.52 6.03
CA GLN A 41 -2.96 14.84 6.16
C GLN A 41 -2.82 15.33 7.61
N TRP A 42 -3.61 14.79 8.51
CA TRP A 42 -3.59 15.11 9.94
C TRP A 42 -2.61 14.22 10.74
N ASP A 43 -2.28 13.05 10.20
CA ASP A 43 -1.38 12.09 10.83
C ASP A 43 0.07 12.25 10.35
N ILE A 44 0.27 12.85 9.17
CA ILE A 44 1.59 13.03 8.56
C ILE A 44 2.21 14.36 9.01
N PRO A 45 3.35 14.35 9.73
CA PRO A 45 4.05 15.58 10.11
C PRO A 45 4.41 16.44 8.90
N ILE A 46 4.40 17.77 9.08
CA ILE A 46 4.59 18.73 7.98
C ILE A 46 5.90 18.54 7.22
N ASN A 47 6.95 18.12 7.93
CA ASN A 47 8.28 17.87 7.37
C ASN A 47 8.33 16.63 6.47
N PHE A 48 7.31 15.75 6.56
CA PHE A 48 7.22 14.49 5.80
C PHE A 48 6.14 14.55 4.72
N LYS A 49 5.49 15.69 4.51
CA LYS A 49 4.51 15.84 3.44
C LYS A 49 5.18 15.60 2.09
N ARG A 50 4.69 14.59 1.38
CA ARG A 50 5.16 14.28 0.03
C ARG A 50 4.61 15.32 -0.96
N ASP A 51 5.36 15.61 -2.03
CA ASP A 51 4.91 16.50 -3.11
C ASP A 51 3.61 16.03 -3.78
N SER A 52 3.29 14.72 -3.70
CA SER A 52 2.05 14.13 -4.22
C SER A 52 0.87 14.26 -3.28
N MET A 53 1.08 14.67 -2.03
CA MET A 53 0.03 14.77 -1.02
C MET A 53 -0.94 15.89 -1.36
N ILE A 54 -2.20 15.55 -1.41
CA ILE A 54 -3.29 16.50 -1.61
C ILE A 54 -3.91 16.82 -0.25
N THR A 55 -4.05 18.11 0.05
CA THR A 55 -4.67 18.59 1.29
C THR A 55 -5.95 19.40 1.06
N ASP A 56 -6.28 19.70 -0.19
CA ASP A 56 -7.46 20.43 -0.60
C ASP A 56 -8.51 19.49 -1.22
N MET A 57 -9.75 19.52 -0.71
CA MET A 57 -10.83 18.63 -1.15
C MET A 57 -11.19 18.86 -2.63
N LYS A 58 -11.17 20.09 -3.14
CA LYS A 58 -11.48 20.35 -4.55
C LYS A 58 -10.44 19.74 -5.47
N LYS A 59 -9.14 19.83 -5.08
CA LYS A 59 -8.05 19.19 -5.81
C LYS A 59 -8.15 17.65 -5.72
N TYR A 60 -8.56 17.13 -4.56
CA TYR A 60 -8.78 15.70 -4.37
C TYR A 60 -9.91 15.20 -5.29
N LEU A 61 -11.07 15.83 -5.28
CA LEU A 61 -12.20 15.47 -6.14
C LEU A 61 -11.89 15.62 -7.64
N ASN A 62 -11.03 16.57 -8.01
CA ASN A 62 -10.59 16.74 -9.40
C ASN A 62 -9.80 15.54 -9.95
N LEU A 63 -9.27 14.65 -9.09
CA LEU A 63 -8.66 13.39 -9.52
C LEU A 63 -9.65 12.48 -10.25
N PHE A 64 -10.94 12.60 -9.96
CA PHE A 64 -12.02 11.75 -10.45
C PHE A 64 -12.88 12.42 -11.54
N LYS A 65 -12.47 13.59 -12.04
CA LYS A 65 -13.23 14.35 -13.05
C LYS A 65 -13.44 13.61 -14.39
N ASN A 66 -12.58 12.63 -14.70
CA ASN A 66 -12.61 11.88 -15.95
C ASN A 66 -13.45 10.58 -15.84
N VAL A 67 -14.15 10.35 -14.74
CA VAL A 67 -15.12 9.26 -14.60
C VAL A 67 -16.28 9.52 -15.59
N THR A 68 -16.66 8.51 -16.36
CA THR A 68 -17.70 8.58 -17.38
C THR A 68 -18.83 7.59 -17.12
N THR A 69 -18.59 6.30 -17.33
CA THR A 69 -19.56 5.21 -17.20
C THR A 69 -19.22 4.21 -16.11
N GLU A 70 -18.11 4.43 -15.44
CA GLU A 70 -17.64 3.56 -14.35
C GLU A 70 -18.54 3.74 -13.11
N THR A 71 -18.94 2.63 -12.51
CA THR A 71 -19.79 2.61 -11.32
C THR A 71 -18.99 2.53 -10.03
N ILE A 72 -17.75 2.01 -10.12
CA ILE A 72 -16.80 1.96 -9.01
C ILE A 72 -15.70 3.00 -9.26
N VAL A 73 -15.57 3.92 -8.33
CA VAL A 73 -14.55 4.98 -8.36
C VAL A 73 -13.61 4.74 -7.21
N GLY A 74 -12.43 4.21 -7.54
CA GLY A 74 -11.43 3.74 -6.57
C GLY A 74 -10.35 4.76 -6.25
N GLU A 75 -9.89 4.75 -5.02
CA GLU A 75 -8.69 5.40 -4.54
C GLU A 75 -7.83 4.39 -3.77
N ALA A 76 -6.52 4.45 -3.92
CA ALA A 76 -5.60 3.56 -3.24
C ALA A 76 -4.49 4.37 -2.55
N SER A 77 -4.56 4.45 -1.23
CA SER A 77 -3.54 5.03 -0.36
C SER A 77 -3.24 4.07 0.78
N SER A 78 -2.15 3.33 0.63
CA SER A 78 -1.81 2.24 1.54
C SER A 78 -1.53 2.65 3.00
N PRO A 79 -1.15 3.89 3.34
CA PRO A 79 -1.03 4.33 4.73
C PRO A 79 -2.35 4.57 5.47
N TYR A 80 -3.49 4.69 4.78
CA TYR A 80 -4.78 4.96 5.43
C TYR A 80 -5.11 3.96 6.53
N LEU A 81 -4.72 2.70 6.38
CA LEU A 81 -4.95 1.67 7.39
C LEU A 81 -4.34 2.04 8.75
N SER A 82 -3.13 2.60 8.74
CA SER A 82 -2.41 2.99 9.96
C SER A 82 -2.70 4.41 10.42
N CYS A 83 -3.33 5.25 9.58
CA CYS A 83 -3.68 6.62 9.96
C CYS A 83 -4.85 6.64 10.95
N SER A 84 -4.73 7.44 12.01
CA SER A 84 -5.72 7.48 13.09
C SER A 84 -7.07 8.05 12.63
N HIS A 85 -7.05 9.06 11.76
CA HIS A 85 -8.23 9.79 11.30
C HIS A 85 -8.86 9.23 10.01
N ALA A 86 -8.13 8.41 9.22
CA ALA A 86 -8.55 8.05 7.87
C ALA A 86 -9.93 7.38 7.82
N ALA A 87 -10.21 6.40 8.68
CA ALA A 87 -11.50 5.71 8.69
C ALA A 87 -12.66 6.69 8.90
N THR A 88 -12.56 7.55 9.91
CA THR A 88 -13.59 8.52 10.28
C THR A 88 -13.79 9.57 9.18
N GLU A 89 -12.72 10.11 8.63
CA GLU A 89 -12.81 11.16 7.62
C GLU A 89 -13.27 10.63 6.25
N ILE A 90 -12.91 9.39 5.87
CA ILE A 90 -13.49 8.73 4.70
C ILE A 90 -15.00 8.51 4.91
N LYS A 91 -15.40 8.00 6.08
CA LYS A 91 -16.83 7.77 6.39
C LYS A 91 -17.65 9.05 6.35
N LYS A 92 -17.11 10.13 6.89
CA LYS A 92 -17.75 11.46 6.89
C LYS A 92 -17.93 12.00 5.47
N SER A 93 -16.90 11.84 4.62
CA SER A 93 -16.91 12.37 3.26
C SER A 93 -17.66 11.46 2.27
N PHE A 94 -17.58 10.13 2.46
CA PHE A 94 -18.10 9.11 1.54
C PHE A 94 -18.72 7.94 2.33
N PRO A 95 -19.90 8.15 2.94
CA PRO A 95 -20.48 7.24 3.96
C PRO A 95 -20.78 5.82 3.45
N ASN A 96 -21.02 5.66 2.14
CA ASN A 96 -21.41 4.38 1.52
C ASN A 96 -20.24 3.66 0.84
N SER A 97 -19.00 4.05 1.16
CA SER A 97 -17.83 3.46 0.53
C SER A 97 -17.61 2.02 0.95
N LYS A 98 -17.09 1.22 0.02
CA LYS A 98 -16.50 -0.10 0.29
C LYS A 98 -15.00 0.02 0.52
N ILE A 99 -14.49 -0.78 1.43
CA ILE A 99 -13.11 -0.74 1.90
C ILE A 99 -12.43 -2.07 1.58
N LEU A 100 -11.22 -1.99 1.02
CA LEU A 100 -10.35 -3.14 0.84
C LEU A 100 -9.09 -2.97 1.68
N ILE A 101 -8.78 -3.99 2.46
CA ILE A 101 -7.57 -4.11 3.27
C ILE A 101 -6.79 -5.32 2.77
N SER A 102 -5.54 -5.16 2.41
CA SER A 102 -4.62 -6.26 2.14
C SER A 102 -3.56 -6.32 3.24
N ILE A 103 -3.42 -7.46 3.87
CA ILE A 103 -2.42 -7.71 4.93
C ILE A 103 -1.40 -8.74 4.45
N ARG A 104 -0.22 -8.72 5.04
CA ARG A 104 0.92 -9.57 4.69
C ARG A 104 1.62 -10.01 5.96
N ASN A 105 2.35 -11.14 5.92
CA ASN A 105 3.26 -11.53 6.99
C ASN A 105 4.06 -10.28 7.45
N PRO A 106 3.90 -9.84 8.70
CA PRO A 106 4.42 -8.56 9.17
C PRO A 106 5.95 -8.51 9.12
N ILE A 107 6.64 -9.66 9.23
CA ILE A 107 8.10 -9.80 9.09
C ILE A 107 8.50 -9.47 7.65
N GLU A 108 7.89 -10.14 6.67
CA GLU A 108 8.16 -9.92 5.24
C GLU A 108 7.75 -8.51 4.79
N ARG A 109 6.70 -7.97 5.39
CA ARG A 109 6.25 -6.60 5.15
C ARG A 109 7.28 -5.59 5.65
N ALA A 110 7.75 -5.73 6.89
CA ALA A 110 8.76 -4.84 7.50
C ALA A 110 10.05 -4.82 6.66
N HIS A 111 10.56 -6.00 6.28
CA HIS A 111 11.72 -6.10 5.40
C HIS A 111 11.49 -5.41 4.03
N SER A 112 10.29 -5.57 3.45
CA SER A 112 9.92 -4.88 2.22
C SER A 112 9.83 -3.36 2.39
N ALA A 113 9.38 -2.88 3.54
CA ALA A 113 9.29 -1.46 3.87
C ALA A 113 10.67 -0.85 4.03
N TYR A 114 11.59 -1.52 4.71
CA TYR A 114 12.98 -1.10 4.84
C TYR A 114 13.66 -0.86 3.48
N PHE A 115 13.58 -1.81 2.54
CA PHE A 115 14.19 -1.61 1.21
C PHE A 115 13.51 -0.51 0.41
N SER A 116 12.21 -0.30 0.59
CA SER A 116 11.51 0.82 -0.01
C SER A 116 11.98 2.15 0.57
N TYR A 117 12.21 2.21 1.87
CA TYR A 117 12.75 3.37 2.57
C TYR A 117 14.19 3.66 2.11
N GLN A 118 15.07 2.68 2.13
CA GLN A 118 16.45 2.78 1.65
C GLN A 118 16.56 3.30 0.21
N PHE A 119 15.62 2.92 -0.65
CA PHE A 119 15.58 3.41 -2.03
C PHE A 119 15.27 4.91 -2.09
N MET A 120 14.35 5.40 -1.25
CA MET A 120 13.93 6.80 -1.22
C MET A 120 14.85 7.68 -0.38
N HIS A 121 15.37 7.13 0.70
CA HIS A 121 16.19 7.79 1.72
C HIS A 121 17.40 6.91 2.03
N PRO A 122 18.48 6.99 1.21
CA PRO A 122 19.68 6.19 1.44
C PRO A 122 20.25 6.45 2.84
N THR A 123 20.28 5.43 3.68
CA THR A 123 20.89 5.46 5.01
C THR A 123 22.02 4.45 5.12
N LYS A 124 22.97 4.69 6.02
CA LYS A 124 24.05 3.73 6.33
C LYS A 124 23.60 2.66 7.32
N GLN A 125 22.46 2.86 8.01
CA GLN A 125 21.93 1.88 8.96
C GLN A 125 21.48 0.61 8.22
N ASN A 126 21.90 -0.53 8.72
CA ASN A 126 21.38 -1.82 8.28
C ASN A 126 19.97 -2.08 8.86
N PHE A 127 19.33 -3.16 8.43
CA PHE A 127 17.96 -3.45 8.84
C PHE A 127 17.84 -3.70 10.34
N MET A 128 18.77 -4.47 10.93
CA MET A 128 18.79 -4.75 12.36
C MET A 128 18.96 -3.49 13.19
N GLU A 129 19.88 -2.61 12.81
CA GLU A 129 20.07 -1.32 13.46
C GLU A 129 18.81 -0.50 13.44
N MET A 130 18.16 -0.41 12.26
CA MET A 130 16.94 0.38 12.11
C MET A 130 15.78 -0.14 12.96
N ILE A 131 15.55 -1.46 13.01
CA ILE A 131 14.44 -2.03 13.80
C ILE A 131 14.69 -2.01 15.32
N LYS A 132 15.95 -2.03 15.78
CA LYS A 132 16.30 -1.91 17.19
C LYS A 132 16.33 -0.46 17.69
N ASP A 133 16.75 0.47 16.87
CA ASP A 133 16.81 1.88 17.22
C ASP A 133 15.42 2.56 17.24
N HIS A 134 14.37 1.83 16.87
CA HIS A 134 13.00 2.30 16.87
C HIS A 134 12.62 3.02 18.19
N GLN A 135 13.07 2.54 19.33
CA GLN A 135 12.84 3.20 20.63
C GLN A 135 13.66 4.49 20.85
N LYS A 136 14.74 4.70 20.10
CA LYS A 136 15.63 5.87 20.24
C LYS A 136 15.28 7.00 19.27
N LEU A 137 14.61 6.68 18.15
CA LEU A 137 14.28 7.62 17.08
C LEU A 137 12.97 8.40 17.33
N ILE A 138 12.53 8.46 18.58
CA ILE A 138 11.26 9.07 19.00
C ILE A 138 11.11 10.55 18.59
N ASN A 139 12.14 11.27 18.18
CA ASN A 139 12.03 12.71 17.98
C ASN A 139 12.04 13.26 16.55
N ASP A 140 12.67 12.61 15.55
CA ASP A 140 12.81 13.26 14.24
C ASP A 140 12.39 12.40 13.01
N ASP A 141 12.41 11.06 13.08
CA ASP A 141 12.11 10.16 11.96
C ASP A 141 10.99 9.13 12.24
N ILE A 142 10.18 9.36 13.27
CA ILE A 142 9.15 8.44 13.77
C ILE A 142 8.21 7.96 12.66
N PHE A 143 7.76 8.84 11.80
CA PHE A 143 6.76 8.50 10.78
C PHE A 143 7.22 7.42 9.80
N TYR A 144 8.51 7.38 9.45
CA TYR A 144 9.04 6.35 8.56
C TYR A 144 9.28 5.02 9.27
N LEU A 145 9.69 5.07 10.53
CA LEU A 145 9.89 3.88 11.35
C LEU A 145 8.57 3.26 11.75
N ASP A 146 7.56 4.08 12.09
CA ASP A 146 6.19 3.65 12.25
C ASP A 146 5.70 2.94 10.99
N SER A 147 6.07 3.42 9.80
CA SER A 147 5.74 2.73 8.56
C SER A 147 6.45 1.39 8.39
N ILE A 148 7.65 1.18 9.00
CA ILE A 148 8.40 -0.09 8.92
C ILE A 148 7.89 -1.10 9.93
N LEU A 149 7.63 -0.72 11.18
CA LEU A 149 7.20 -1.67 12.20
C LEU A 149 5.71 -1.56 12.54
N GLU A 150 5.22 -0.37 12.90
CA GLU A 150 3.86 -0.17 13.39
C GLU A 150 2.78 -0.56 12.36
N SER A 151 3.04 -0.36 11.08
CA SER A 151 2.12 -0.81 10.01
C SER A 151 1.98 -2.34 9.91
N GLY A 152 2.70 -3.12 10.71
CA GLY A 152 2.55 -4.57 10.84
C GLY A 152 1.57 -4.99 11.95
N PHE A 153 1.11 -4.06 12.78
CA PHE A 153 0.08 -4.27 13.78
C PHE A 153 -1.29 -3.99 13.16
N TYR A 154 -1.97 -5.04 12.70
CA TYR A 154 -3.15 -4.94 11.87
C TYR A 154 -4.47 -4.94 12.63
N THR A 155 -4.56 -5.71 13.74
CA THR A 155 -5.83 -6.06 14.40
C THR A 155 -6.67 -4.85 14.75
N ASN A 156 -6.10 -3.89 15.50
CA ASN A 156 -6.82 -2.70 15.91
C ASN A 156 -7.19 -1.79 14.73
N ASN A 157 -6.32 -1.72 13.73
CA ASN A 157 -6.56 -0.93 12.53
C ASN A 157 -7.69 -1.51 11.67
N ILE A 158 -7.73 -2.83 11.48
CA ILE A 158 -8.82 -3.51 10.78
C ILE A 158 -10.13 -3.31 11.54
N LYS A 159 -10.11 -3.54 12.85
CA LYS A 159 -11.29 -3.36 13.71
C LYS A 159 -11.85 -1.94 13.59
N LYS A 160 -11.01 -0.91 13.64
CA LYS A 160 -11.41 0.49 13.44
C LYS A 160 -12.18 0.69 12.12
N PHE A 161 -11.72 0.12 11.02
CA PHE A 161 -12.42 0.21 9.73
C PHE A 161 -13.73 -0.59 9.73
N GLN A 162 -13.77 -1.78 10.34
CA GLN A 162 -15.00 -2.58 10.44
C GLN A 162 -16.05 -1.91 11.34
N ASP A 163 -15.64 -1.35 12.48
CA ASP A 163 -16.54 -0.60 13.37
C ASP A 163 -17.11 0.64 12.66
N THR A 164 -16.31 1.28 11.78
CA THR A 164 -16.70 2.52 11.07
C THR A 164 -17.64 2.23 9.88
N PHE A 165 -17.34 1.21 9.07
CA PHE A 165 -18.04 0.94 7.80
C PHE A 165 -19.00 -0.23 7.86
N GLY A 166 -18.92 -1.07 8.92
CA GLY A 166 -19.58 -2.36 9.04
C GLY A 166 -18.81 -3.47 8.32
N GLU A 167 -18.74 -4.64 8.90
CA GLU A 167 -17.96 -5.79 8.39
C GLU A 167 -18.25 -6.12 6.92
N LYS A 168 -19.51 -6.09 6.51
CA LYS A 168 -19.96 -6.37 5.13
C LYS A 168 -19.40 -5.40 4.09
N ASN A 169 -18.94 -4.21 4.50
CA ASN A 169 -18.36 -3.19 3.64
C ASN A 169 -16.83 -3.16 3.71
N VAL A 170 -16.20 -4.07 4.47
CA VAL A 170 -14.75 -4.19 4.60
C VAL A 170 -14.32 -5.58 4.17
N LYS A 171 -13.57 -5.66 3.08
CA LYS A 171 -12.98 -6.90 2.59
C LYS A 171 -11.50 -6.96 2.95
N ILE A 172 -11.07 -8.11 3.47
CA ILE A 172 -9.68 -8.38 3.84
C ILE A 172 -9.09 -9.42 2.90
N ILE A 173 -7.91 -9.13 2.34
CA ILE A 173 -7.13 -10.02 1.48
C ILE A 173 -5.81 -10.35 2.19
N ILE A 174 -5.44 -11.62 2.16
CA ILE A 174 -4.12 -12.08 2.63
C ILE A 174 -3.19 -12.11 1.44
N PHE A 175 -2.11 -11.33 1.49
CA PHE A 175 -1.18 -11.17 0.36
C PHE A 175 -0.57 -12.49 -0.11
N GLU A 176 -0.22 -13.38 0.81
CA GLU A 176 0.37 -14.68 0.51
C GLU A 176 -0.61 -15.61 -0.24
N ASP A 177 -1.90 -15.51 0.02
CA ASP A 177 -2.92 -16.25 -0.72
C ASP A 177 -3.18 -15.56 -2.07
N TYR A 178 -3.30 -14.24 -2.07
CA TYR A 178 -3.47 -13.44 -3.28
C TYR A 178 -2.41 -13.72 -4.35
N ILE A 179 -1.13 -13.79 -3.98
CA ILE A 179 -0.06 -14.05 -4.96
C ILE A 179 -0.03 -15.49 -5.49
N LYS A 180 -0.68 -16.44 -4.79
CA LYS A 180 -0.84 -17.82 -5.27
C LYS A 180 -1.95 -17.93 -6.32
N ASN A 181 -3.01 -17.16 -6.18
CA ASN A 181 -4.13 -17.17 -7.11
C ASN A 181 -4.75 -15.77 -7.27
N ILE A 182 -4.06 -14.93 -8.04
CA ILE A 182 -4.45 -13.54 -8.28
C ILE A 182 -5.85 -13.45 -8.88
N GLU A 183 -6.16 -14.32 -9.85
CA GLU A 183 -7.46 -14.32 -10.53
C GLU A 183 -8.61 -14.59 -9.57
N TYR A 184 -8.47 -15.58 -8.70
CA TYR A 184 -9.48 -15.90 -7.69
C TYR A 184 -9.77 -14.71 -6.76
N ASP A 185 -8.74 -14.09 -6.22
CA ASP A 185 -8.92 -12.96 -5.30
C ASP A 185 -9.45 -11.71 -6.00
N ILE A 186 -9.02 -11.44 -7.25
CA ILE A 186 -9.57 -10.32 -8.02
C ILE A 186 -11.06 -10.56 -8.30
N LYS A 187 -11.47 -11.76 -8.74
CA LYS A 187 -12.88 -12.12 -8.90
C LYS A 187 -13.66 -11.96 -7.59
N SER A 188 -13.08 -12.40 -6.48
CA SER A 188 -13.67 -12.22 -5.15
C SER A 188 -13.84 -10.74 -4.74
N ILE A 189 -12.94 -9.86 -5.20
CA ILE A 189 -13.07 -8.41 -4.99
C ILE A 189 -14.15 -7.85 -5.91
N LEU A 190 -14.22 -8.26 -7.18
CA LEU A 190 -15.28 -7.84 -8.10
C LEU A 190 -16.68 -8.20 -7.56
N ASN A 191 -16.87 -9.42 -7.08
CA ASN A 191 -18.09 -9.85 -6.40
C ASN A 191 -18.42 -8.97 -5.18
N PHE A 192 -17.43 -8.71 -4.33
CA PHE A 192 -17.59 -7.79 -3.20
C PHE A 192 -18.04 -6.40 -3.66
N LEU A 193 -17.56 -5.92 -4.80
CA LEU A 193 -17.97 -4.64 -5.39
C LEU A 193 -19.34 -4.70 -6.08
N GLY A 194 -19.91 -5.88 -6.31
CA GLY A 194 -21.17 -6.09 -7.02
C GLY A 194 -21.01 -5.99 -8.54
N LEU A 195 -19.84 -6.35 -9.04
CA LEU A 195 -19.52 -6.42 -10.46
C LEU A 195 -19.44 -7.87 -10.93
N ASP A 196 -19.63 -8.06 -12.23
CA ASP A 196 -19.42 -9.38 -12.82
C ASP A 196 -17.91 -9.73 -12.88
N GLU A 197 -17.61 -11.03 -12.93
CA GLU A 197 -16.25 -11.55 -12.82
C GLU A 197 -15.53 -11.65 -14.17
N HIS A 198 -16.17 -11.25 -15.29
CA HIS A 198 -15.61 -11.37 -16.61
C HIS A 198 -14.50 -10.36 -16.86
N MET A 199 -13.27 -10.81 -16.73
CA MET A 199 -12.07 -10.02 -16.96
C MET A 199 -10.97 -10.87 -17.59
N HIS A 200 -10.26 -10.30 -18.58
CA HIS A 200 -9.05 -10.91 -19.11
C HIS A 200 -7.85 -10.62 -18.20
N PHE A 201 -7.24 -11.67 -17.67
CA PHE A 201 -6.02 -11.57 -16.88
C PHE A 201 -4.78 -11.71 -17.77
N ASP A 202 -3.96 -10.67 -17.79
CA ASP A 202 -2.64 -10.75 -18.42
C ASP A 202 -1.61 -11.10 -17.32
N GLU A 203 -0.90 -12.22 -17.46
CA GLU A 203 0.00 -12.76 -16.42
C GLU A 203 1.23 -11.88 -16.08
N GLN A 204 1.34 -10.68 -16.65
CA GLN A 204 2.59 -9.91 -16.70
C GLN A 204 2.98 -9.11 -15.46
N SER A 205 2.30 -9.18 -14.33
CA SER A 205 2.66 -8.30 -13.20
C SER A 205 3.09 -9.02 -11.91
N LYS A 206 4.12 -9.84 -11.96
CA LYS A 206 4.82 -10.23 -10.72
C LYS A 206 5.60 -9.03 -10.20
N GLY A 207 5.16 -8.48 -9.06
CA GLY A 207 5.85 -7.38 -8.39
C GLY A 207 7.28 -7.79 -8.01
N SER A 208 8.26 -7.16 -8.63
CA SER A 208 9.68 -7.42 -8.38
C SER A 208 10.33 -6.24 -7.66
N HIS A 209 11.32 -6.51 -6.82
CA HIS A 209 12.14 -5.46 -6.25
C HIS A 209 12.98 -4.82 -7.37
N ARG A 210 12.90 -3.48 -7.48
CA ARG A 210 13.52 -2.71 -8.57
C ARG A 210 14.49 -1.70 -7.98
N ILE A 211 15.69 -1.61 -8.56
CA ILE A 211 16.69 -0.62 -8.22
C ILE A 211 17.13 0.14 -9.49
N PRO A 212 17.68 1.37 -9.38
CA PRO A 212 18.24 2.07 -10.52
C PRO A 212 19.29 1.23 -11.23
N LYS A 213 19.27 1.21 -12.58
CA LYS A 213 20.24 0.44 -13.38
C LYS A 213 21.65 0.92 -13.20
N ASN A 214 21.84 2.25 -13.11
CA ASN A 214 23.13 2.92 -13.03
C ASN A 214 23.03 4.24 -12.28
N PHE A 215 24.15 4.93 -12.11
CA PHE A 215 24.25 6.20 -11.42
C PHE A 215 23.37 7.30 -12.04
N ILE A 216 23.29 7.37 -13.37
CA ILE A 216 22.44 8.34 -14.09
C ILE A 216 20.97 8.08 -13.79
N SER A 217 20.52 6.81 -13.83
CA SER A 217 19.17 6.43 -13.46
C SER A 217 18.84 6.81 -12.02
N LYS A 218 19.79 6.69 -11.09
CA LYS A 218 19.64 7.10 -9.69
C LYS A 218 19.44 8.61 -9.58
N ILE A 219 20.24 9.42 -10.30
CA ILE A 219 20.11 10.88 -10.32
C ILE A 219 18.75 11.29 -10.89
N LEU A 220 18.33 10.74 -12.04
CA LEU A 220 17.06 11.05 -12.68
C LEU A 220 15.87 10.70 -11.78
N LEU A 221 15.89 9.52 -11.15
CA LEU A 221 14.80 9.07 -10.27
C LEU A 221 14.73 9.88 -8.97
N ASN A 222 15.84 10.44 -8.50
CA ASN A 222 15.89 11.30 -7.30
C ASN A 222 15.62 12.78 -7.62
N ASN A 223 15.62 13.19 -8.89
CA ASN A 223 15.36 14.57 -9.27
C ASN A 223 13.85 14.88 -9.17
N LYS A 224 13.47 15.79 -8.26
CA LYS A 224 12.08 16.19 -8.01
C LYS A 224 11.41 16.75 -9.28
N ASN A 225 12.13 17.56 -10.06
CA ASN A 225 11.58 18.18 -11.27
C ASN A 225 11.34 17.15 -12.38
N PHE A 226 12.25 16.20 -12.56
CA PHE A 226 12.08 15.09 -13.50
C PHE A 226 10.89 14.22 -13.10
N ARG A 227 10.70 13.92 -11.82
CA ARG A 227 9.56 13.16 -11.32
C ARG A 227 8.24 13.89 -11.56
N LYS A 228 8.16 15.20 -11.23
CA LYS A 228 6.98 16.04 -11.51
C LYS A 228 6.65 16.06 -13.00
N LEU A 229 7.64 16.34 -13.85
CA LEU A 229 7.46 16.40 -15.30
C LEU A 229 7.01 15.05 -15.87
N SER A 230 7.63 13.96 -15.48
CA SER A 230 7.24 12.61 -15.91
C SER A 230 5.84 12.23 -15.45
N THR A 231 5.42 12.69 -14.26
CA THR A 231 4.08 12.45 -13.73
C THR A 231 3.02 13.21 -14.53
N PHE A 232 3.35 14.40 -15.00
CA PHE A 232 2.44 15.26 -15.77
C PHE A 232 2.32 14.82 -17.23
N LEU A 233 3.44 14.45 -17.86
CA LEU A 233 3.50 14.19 -19.32
C LEU A 233 3.25 12.73 -19.70
N ILE A 234 3.56 11.77 -18.83
CA ILE A 234 3.55 10.35 -19.18
C ILE A 234 2.50 9.60 -18.36
N PRO A 235 1.54 8.91 -18.99
CA PRO A 235 0.58 8.04 -18.30
C PRO A 235 1.31 7.01 -17.41
N THR A 236 0.72 6.67 -16.27
CA THR A 236 1.36 5.82 -15.24
C THR A 236 1.84 4.49 -15.79
N ILE A 237 1.07 3.84 -16.67
CA ILE A 237 1.44 2.56 -17.30
C ILE A 237 2.66 2.72 -18.21
N MET A 238 2.70 3.77 -19.03
CA MET A 238 3.84 4.03 -19.92
C MET A 238 5.08 4.43 -19.12
N ARG A 239 4.91 5.19 -18.03
CA ARG A 239 5.99 5.57 -17.12
C ARG A 239 6.59 4.36 -16.41
N GLN A 240 5.75 3.41 -15.97
CA GLN A 240 6.21 2.15 -15.41
C GLN A 240 7.00 1.33 -16.44
N LYS A 241 6.44 1.13 -17.64
CA LYS A 241 7.13 0.41 -18.75
C LYS A 241 8.45 1.06 -19.12
N PHE A 242 8.50 2.39 -19.21
CA PHE A 242 9.73 3.14 -19.49
C PHE A 242 10.73 3.01 -18.35
N GLY A 243 10.29 3.18 -17.11
CA GLY A 243 11.10 2.99 -15.91
C GLY A 243 11.73 1.60 -15.88
N ASP A 244 10.93 0.56 -16.08
CA ASP A 244 11.39 -0.84 -16.09
C ASP A 244 12.36 -1.13 -17.23
N LYS A 245 12.09 -0.60 -18.42
CA LYS A 245 12.93 -0.85 -19.59
C LYS A 245 14.27 -0.12 -19.53
N TYR A 246 14.30 1.13 -19.05
CA TYR A 246 15.46 2.01 -19.18
C TYR A 246 16.14 2.42 -17.88
N LEU A 247 15.40 2.58 -16.79
CA LEU A 247 15.89 3.17 -15.55
C LEU A 247 16.07 2.18 -14.40
N LEU A 248 15.30 1.11 -14.39
CA LEU A 248 15.25 0.16 -13.27
C LEU A 248 15.71 -1.23 -13.71
N LYS A 249 16.35 -1.95 -12.82
CA LYS A 249 16.62 -3.39 -12.97
C LYS A 249 15.98 -4.16 -11.82
N GLN A 250 15.50 -5.35 -12.15
CA GLN A 250 15.03 -6.29 -11.14
C GLN A 250 16.23 -6.88 -10.40
N VAL A 251 16.18 -6.88 -9.09
CA VAL A 251 17.20 -7.49 -8.25
C VAL A 251 16.50 -8.32 -7.18
N LYS A 252 17.03 -9.49 -6.91
CA LYS A 252 16.61 -10.28 -5.75
C LYS A 252 16.93 -9.46 -4.50
N LYS A 253 15.95 -9.29 -3.62
CA LYS A 253 16.21 -8.65 -2.33
C LYS A 253 17.24 -9.48 -1.58
N PRO A 254 18.15 -8.85 -0.81
CA PRO A 254 18.96 -9.57 0.15
C PRO A 254 18.07 -10.42 1.05
N GLU A 255 18.53 -11.61 1.40
CA GLU A 255 17.84 -12.47 2.35
C GLU A 255 17.91 -11.84 3.74
N MET A 256 16.85 -12.00 4.51
CA MET A 256 16.79 -11.54 5.90
C MET A 256 17.67 -12.47 6.75
N LEU A 257 18.45 -11.88 7.65
CA LEU A 257 19.22 -12.67 8.61
C LEU A 257 18.28 -13.32 9.63
N GLU A 258 18.65 -14.53 10.10
CA GLU A 258 17.82 -15.22 11.10
C GLU A 258 17.68 -14.43 12.42
N SER A 259 18.69 -13.67 12.79
CA SER A 259 18.61 -12.78 13.94
C SER A 259 17.57 -11.66 13.78
N GLU A 260 17.42 -11.12 12.56
CA GLU A 260 16.40 -10.12 12.22
C GLU A 260 15.01 -10.74 12.22
N ARG A 261 14.89 -11.93 11.64
CA ARG A 261 13.65 -12.71 11.58
C ARG A 261 13.16 -13.09 12.99
N SER A 262 14.06 -13.59 13.83
CA SER A 262 13.75 -13.95 15.22
C SER A 262 13.31 -12.74 16.04
N TYR A 263 13.96 -11.60 15.89
CA TYR A 263 13.57 -10.36 16.56
C TYR A 263 12.13 -9.93 16.17
N LEU A 264 11.84 -9.91 14.88
CA LEU A 264 10.52 -9.53 14.37
C LEU A 264 9.44 -10.57 14.69
N ARG A 265 9.79 -11.86 14.75
CA ARG A 265 8.89 -12.93 15.18
C ARG A 265 8.41 -12.67 16.63
N GLU A 266 9.32 -12.37 17.52
CA GLU A 266 8.97 -12.07 18.92
C GLU A 266 8.15 -10.79 19.01
N LEU A 267 8.51 -9.75 18.27
CA LEU A 267 7.79 -8.48 18.23
C LEU A 267 6.32 -8.66 17.80
N TYR A 268 6.06 -9.47 16.76
CA TYR A 268 4.72 -9.61 16.18
C TYR A 268 3.93 -10.82 16.68
N LYS A 269 4.51 -11.67 17.53
CA LYS A 269 3.87 -12.91 18.00
C LYS A 269 2.47 -12.70 18.57
N ASN A 270 2.34 -11.76 19.50
CA ASN A 270 1.05 -11.47 20.12
C ASN A 270 0.05 -10.85 19.15
N GLU A 271 0.52 -10.00 18.24
CA GLU A 271 -0.30 -9.41 17.19
C GLU A 271 -0.88 -10.49 16.28
N VAL A 272 -0.06 -11.44 15.83
CA VAL A 272 -0.53 -12.51 14.92
C VAL A 272 -1.54 -13.42 15.62
N ILE A 273 -1.31 -13.78 16.89
CA ILE A 273 -2.27 -14.56 17.69
C ILE A 273 -3.61 -13.82 17.79
N GLN A 274 -3.59 -12.52 18.10
CA GLN A 274 -4.81 -11.72 18.19
C GLN A 274 -5.51 -11.59 16.85
N LEU A 275 -4.74 -11.39 15.78
CA LEU A 275 -5.27 -11.25 14.42
C LEU A 275 -5.94 -12.54 13.93
N GLU A 276 -5.34 -13.70 14.18
CA GLU A 276 -5.92 -15.01 13.84
C GLU A 276 -7.23 -15.26 14.60
N LYS A 277 -7.24 -14.95 15.90
CA LYS A 277 -8.45 -15.02 16.72
C LYS A 277 -9.53 -14.07 16.18
N PHE A 278 -9.17 -12.87 15.81
CA PHE A 278 -10.07 -11.86 15.27
C PHE A 278 -10.65 -12.28 13.92
N LEU A 279 -9.84 -12.84 13.03
CA LEU A 279 -10.25 -13.30 11.70
C LEU A 279 -10.93 -14.70 11.74
N GLY A 280 -10.88 -15.41 12.86
CA GLY A 280 -11.42 -16.76 13.00
C GLY A 280 -10.71 -17.82 12.16
N LYS A 281 -9.48 -17.57 11.72
CA LYS A 281 -8.68 -18.50 10.88
C LYS A 281 -7.19 -18.36 11.13
N LYS A 282 -6.44 -19.46 10.89
CA LYS A 282 -4.98 -19.42 10.82
C LYS A 282 -4.51 -18.69 9.56
N LEU A 283 -3.44 -17.93 9.70
CA LEU A 283 -2.80 -17.21 8.60
C LEU A 283 -1.67 -18.05 8.00
N PRO A 284 -1.40 -17.95 6.68
CA PRO A 284 -0.36 -18.75 6.01
C PRO A 284 1.06 -18.20 6.29
N TRP A 285 1.36 -17.92 7.56
CA TRP A 285 2.60 -17.29 8.00
C TRP A 285 3.43 -18.24 8.87
N ASN A 286 4.24 -19.08 8.20
CA ASN A 286 5.01 -20.15 8.83
C ASN A 286 5.97 -19.67 9.93
N ASP A 287 6.30 -18.39 9.98
CA ASP A 287 7.14 -17.80 11.04
C ASP A 287 6.49 -17.90 12.42
N PHE A 288 5.18 -18.12 12.51
CA PHE A 288 4.39 -18.07 13.75
C PHE A 288 3.73 -19.40 14.12
N HIS A 289 3.98 -20.45 13.32
CA HIS A 289 3.43 -21.82 13.52
C HIS A 289 4.50 -22.87 13.53
#